data_10be5e5b08375d64cd7063fed78e682b
#
_entry.id   10be5e5b08375d64cd7063fed78e682b
#
_cell.length_a   1.000
_cell.length_b   1.000
_cell.length_c   1.000
_cell.angle_alpha   90.00
_cell.angle_beta   90.00
_cell.angle_gamma   90.00
#
_symmetry.space_group_name_H-M   'P 1'
#
loop_
_entity.id
_entity.type
_entity.pdbx_description
1 polymer ?
#
loop_
_entity_poly.entity_id
_entity_poly.type
_entity_poly.pdbx_seq_one_letter_code
_entity_poly.pdbx_strand_id
1 'polypeptide(L)'
;MSTFQKFIQYYKPYKKVFIFDLICAAFISLVDLAYPQILRSLTKTLFLKDASMILKTLPIIGGILFICYIFQAFCKYYVSCQGHIMGAQMERDMRRKLFDHYENLSFSYYDQHNTGQMMSRLVSDLFDISEAAHHGPENLFISLVKIVGSFIFLFIIQWKLAIILLAIVLLMIFFSAKQNRKMQATFLDNRRKIGDVNASLQDSLAGIRIVQSFANEDIEREKFRVGNEAFLDSKRDNYRAMGSFQSGNTFFQGMMYLVTLLAGGYFIALGQMSAADLAMYALYIGIFISPIQILVELTEMIQKGMSGFIRYQSVIDIESEITDSVDAVNMKHPDGDICYHDVSFSYEDNEIVLNHIDFTIKSGKSIALVGPSGGGKTTICSLLPRFYDITDGLITIGGQNIKDIKLESLRNSIGIVQQDVYLFGGSVKENIAYGNPDATFDEIVEAAKKANIHDFIMTLPNGYDTFVGERGTRLSGGQKQRISIARVFLKNPPILILDEATSALDNESEQHIQKSLDALSENRTTITIAHRLSTIQNADEILVIDGQTIKERGTHEELIASGGLYAKYYHMM
;
A
#
# COMPACT_ATOMS: atom_id res chain seq x y z
N MET A 1 18.78 -13.42 7.63
CA MET A 1 18.60 -12.48 8.75
C MET A 1 17.20 -12.63 9.30
N SER A 2 16.99 -12.48 10.64
CA SER A 2 15.62 -12.48 11.19
C SER A 2 14.86 -11.21 10.73
N THR A 3 13.52 -11.27 10.70
CA THR A 3 12.66 -10.14 10.36
C THR A 3 12.97 -8.89 11.22
N PHE A 4 13.22 -9.10 12.50
CA PHE A 4 13.60 -8.05 13.42
C PHE A 4 14.96 -7.41 13.09
N GLN A 5 15.94 -8.19 12.64
CA GLN A 5 17.23 -7.65 12.20
C GLN A 5 17.09 -6.82 10.91
N LYS A 6 16.24 -7.26 9.97
CA LYS A 6 15.92 -6.47 8.77
C LYS A 6 15.25 -5.14 9.16
N PHE A 7 14.32 -5.17 10.11
CA PHE A 7 13.64 -3.97 10.61
C PHE A 7 14.63 -2.95 11.22
N ILE A 8 15.56 -3.39 12.07
CA ILE A 8 16.56 -2.51 12.69
C ILE A 8 17.44 -1.80 11.64
N GLN A 9 17.66 -2.38 10.48
CA GLN A 9 18.48 -1.74 9.45
C GLN A 9 17.90 -0.44 8.93
N TYR A 10 16.57 -0.27 8.98
CA TYR A 10 15.91 0.97 8.57
C TYR A 10 16.21 2.16 9.49
N TYR A 11 16.74 1.92 10.72
CA TYR A 11 17.21 3.01 11.59
C TYR A 11 18.59 3.54 11.21
N LYS A 12 19.38 2.84 10.39
CA LYS A 12 20.76 3.25 10.06
C LYS A 12 20.88 4.70 9.58
N PRO A 13 20.05 5.20 8.67
CA PRO A 13 20.10 6.59 8.23
C PRO A 13 19.77 7.59 9.35
N TYR A 14 18.95 7.20 10.31
CA TYR A 14 18.38 8.05 11.34
C TYR A 14 19.04 7.89 12.72
N LYS A 15 20.10 7.09 12.83
CA LYS A 15 20.72 6.71 14.11
C LYS A 15 21.07 7.89 15.03
N LYS A 16 21.47 9.04 14.46
CA LYS A 16 21.82 10.24 15.27
C LYS A 16 20.59 10.85 15.94
N VAL A 17 19.49 10.99 15.19
CA VAL A 17 18.22 11.51 15.67
C VAL A 17 17.67 10.57 16.74
N PHE A 18 17.65 9.27 16.47
CA PHE A 18 17.16 8.24 17.38
C PHE A 18 17.94 8.18 18.71
N ILE A 19 19.29 8.23 18.67
CA ILE A 19 20.09 8.23 19.89
C ILE A 19 19.84 9.51 20.71
N PHE A 20 19.77 10.67 20.06
CA PHE A 20 19.51 11.92 20.76
C PHE A 20 18.10 11.96 21.35
N ASP A 21 17.11 11.37 20.68
CA ASP A 21 15.75 11.17 21.17
C ASP A 21 15.75 10.37 22.49
N LEU A 22 16.44 9.23 22.52
CA LEU A 22 16.58 8.42 23.73
C LEU A 22 17.33 9.15 24.86
N ILE A 23 18.31 10.01 24.55
CA ILE A 23 18.99 10.84 25.54
C ILE A 23 18.02 11.87 26.14
N CYS A 24 17.21 12.52 25.30
CA CYS A 24 16.17 13.44 25.76
C CYS A 24 15.12 12.70 26.62
N ALA A 25 14.70 11.53 26.20
CA ALA A 25 13.77 10.68 26.95
C ALA A 25 14.33 10.24 28.31
N ALA A 26 15.64 9.91 28.36
CA ALA A 26 16.35 9.62 29.60
C ALA A 26 16.35 10.84 30.55
N PHE A 27 16.67 12.01 30.02
CA PHE A 27 16.69 13.25 30.83
C PHE A 27 15.31 13.57 31.40
N ILE A 28 14.25 13.50 30.60
CA ILE A 28 12.87 13.69 31.03
C ILE A 28 12.56 12.75 32.21
N SER A 29 12.87 11.46 32.04
CA SER A 29 12.60 10.44 33.06
C SER A 29 13.40 10.66 34.35
N LEU A 30 14.66 11.08 34.22
CA LEU A 30 15.50 11.39 35.39
C LEU A 30 15.01 12.60 36.16
N VAL A 31 14.55 13.66 35.50
CA VAL A 31 13.97 14.84 36.17
C VAL A 31 12.71 14.44 36.93
N ASP A 32 11.82 13.64 36.32
CA ASP A 32 10.60 13.15 36.96
C ASP A 32 10.91 12.30 38.21
N LEU A 33 11.96 11.46 38.16
CA LEU A 33 12.40 10.61 39.28
C LEU A 33 13.14 11.40 40.36
N ALA A 34 13.86 12.45 40.00
CA ALA A 34 14.64 13.28 40.95
C ALA A 34 13.75 14.18 41.79
N TYR A 35 12.65 14.69 41.24
CA TYR A 35 11.78 15.65 41.94
C TYR A 35 11.29 15.14 43.32
N PRO A 36 10.74 13.92 43.48
CA PRO A 36 10.36 13.39 44.79
C PRO A 36 11.54 13.32 45.78
N GLN A 37 12.74 12.94 45.31
CA GLN A 37 13.91 12.86 46.19
C GLN A 37 14.38 14.26 46.68
N ILE A 38 14.33 15.25 45.81
CA ILE A 38 14.62 16.66 46.19
C ILE A 38 13.61 17.11 47.24
N LEU A 39 12.31 16.87 47.02
CA LEU A 39 11.27 17.23 47.99
C LEU A 39 11.46 16.51 49.32
N ARG A 40 11.80 15.21 49.30
CA ARG A 40 12.15 14.45 50.50
C ARG A 40 13.31 15.07 51.27
N SER A 41 14.39 15.39 50.57
CA SER A 41 15.57 16.01 51.19
C SER A 41 15.23 17.37 51.80
N LEU A 42 14.48 18.22 51.09
CA LEU A 42 14.03 19.50 51.59
C LEU A 42 13.20 19.35 52.88
N THR A 43 12.23 18.43 52.85
CA THR A 43 11.32 18.22 54.00
C THR A 43 12.05 17.65 55.23
N LYS A 44 13.01 16.75 55.04
CA LYS A 44 13.75 16.11 56.13
C LYS A 44 14.92 16.93 56.69
N THR A 45 15.45 17.86 55.90
CA THR A 45 16.68 18.57 56.26
C THR A 45 16.51 20.08 56.27
N LEU A 46 16.10 20.69 55.14
CA LEU A 46 16.08 22.14 55.00
C LEU A 46 14.92 22.78 55.78
N PHE A 47 13.71 22.23 55.70
CA PHE A 47 12.51 22.79 56.34
C PHE A 47 12.51 22.65 57.89
N LEU A 48 13.48 21.91 58.44
CA LEU A 48 13.72 21.81 59.89
C LEU A 48 14.79 22.79 60.34
N LYS A 49 15.36 23.64 59.49
CA LYS A 49 16.36 24.64 59.76
C LYS A 49 15.72 26.01 60.08
N ASP A 50 16.55 26.97 60.52
CA ASP A 50 16.11 28.35 60.76
C ASP A 50 15.57 29.01 59.47
N ALA A 51 14.57 29.88 59.65
CA ALA A 51 13.92 30.56 58.49
C ALA A 51 14.92 31.31 57.61
N SER A 52 15.99 31.89 58.19
CA SER A 52 17.03 32.58 57.42
C SER A 52 17.78 31.63 56.42
N MET A 53 18.01 30.39 56.83
CA MET A 53 18.68 29.40 56.01
C MET A 53 17.74 28.85 54.92
N ILE A 54 16.46 28.64 55.24
CA ILE A 54 15.42 28.26 54.29
C ILE A 54 15.30 29.32 53.19
N LEU A 55 15.13 30.59 53.56
CA LEU A 55 14.98 31.69 52.62
C LEU A 55 16.20 31.94 51.73
N LYS A 56 17.40 31.57 52.16
CA LYS A 56 18.62 31.66 51.33
C LYS A 56 18.78 30.48 50.38
N THR A 57 18.41 29.26 50.79
CA THR A 57 18.67 28.04 50.03
C THR A 57 17.54 27.73 49.05
N LEU A 58 16.30 27.99 49.39
CA LEU A 58 15.12 27.69 48.59
C LEU A 58 15.13 28.36 47.21
N PRO A 59 15.50 29.65 47.05
CA PRO A 59 15.59 30.27 45.72
C PRO A 59 16.65 29.62 44.81
N ILE A 60 17.77 29.16 45.40
CA ILE A 60 18.84 28.50 44.63
C ILE A 60 18.34 27.16 44.07
N ILE A 61 17.70 26.35 44.91
CA ILE A 61 17.11 25.08 44.49
C ILE A 61 15.98 25.33 43.48
N GLY A 62 15.14 26.33 43.72
CA GLY A 62 14.10 26.76 42.79
C GLY A 62 14.66 27.17 41.43
N GLY A 63 15.76 27.92 41.40
CA GLY A 63 16.45 28.33 40.19
C GLY A 63 17.03 27.13 39.42
N ILE A 64 17.64 26.15 40.11
CA ILE A 64 18.14 24.92 39.49
C ILE A 64 17.00 24.10 38.87
N LEU A 65 15.93 23.89 39.62
CA LEU A 65 14.75 23.18 39.12
C LEU A 65 14.11 23.89 37.94
N PHE A 66 14.02 25.20 37.96
CA PHE A 66 13.49 25.99 36.85
C PHE A 66 14.30 25.79 35.58
N ILE A 67 15.64 25.80 35.68
CA ILE A 67 16.52 25.50 34.54
C ILE A 67 16.32 24.05 34.07
N CYS A 68 16.22 23.09 34.98
CA CYS A 68 15.94 21.68 34.63
C CYS A 68 14.60 21.54 33.88
N TYR A 69 13.54 22.23 34.30
CA TYR A 69 12.25 22.20 33.63
C TYR A 69 12.26 22.86 32.25
N ILE A 70 13.01 23.96 32.08
CA ILE A 70 13.21 24.55 30.73
C ILE A 70 13.88 23.51 29.80
N PHE A 71 14.94 22.85 30.30
CA PHE A 71 15.63 21.83 29.49
C PHE A 71 14.75 20.60 29.28
N GLN A 72 13.96 20.18 30.24
CA GLN A 72 12.97 19.12 30.12
C GLN A 72 11.92 19.46 29.04
N ALA A 73 11.43 20.70 29.01
CA ALA A 73 10.49 21.17 28.01
C ALA A 73 11.12 21.12 26.58
N PHE A 74 12.39 21.53 26.47
CA PHE A 74 13.13 21.38 25.21
C PHE A 74 13.26 19.92 24.81
N CYS A 75 13.66 19.04 25.73
CA CYS A 75 13.74 17.60 25.45
C CYS A 75 12.38 17.03 25.04
N LYS A 76 11.28 17.42 25.71
CA LYS A 76 9.93 16.98 25.38
C LYS A 76 9.51 17.46 23.99
N TYR A 77 9.84 18.71 23.64
CA TYR A 77 9.63 19.23 22.29
C TYR A 77 10.42 18.41 21.24
N TYR A 78 11.69 18.12 21.52
CA TYR A 78 12.53 17.34 20.59
C TYR A 78 11.96 15.94 20.37
N VAL A 79 11.64 15.21 21.42
CA VAL A 79 11.04 13.87 21.37
C VAL A 79 9.72 13.90 20.59
N SER A 80 8.81 14.84 20.93
CA SER A 80 7.52 14.94 20.26
C SER A 80 7.61 15.43 18.81
N CYS A 81 8.64 16.17 18.43
CA CYS A 81 8.79 16.70 17.08
C CYS A 81 9.71 15.81 16.21
N GLN A 82 10.96 15.63 16.64
CA GLN A 82 11.97 14.95 15.84
C GLN A 82 11.78 13.44 15.79
N GLY A 83 11.24 12.83 16.85
CA GLY A 83 10.85 11.42 16.88
C GLY A 83 9.79 11.12 15.81
N HIS A 84 8.71 11.92 15.76
CA HIS A 84 7.66 11.76 14.75
C HIS A 84 8.16 12.07 13.33
N ILE A 85 8.99 13.13 13.15
CA ILE A 85 9.60 13.44 11.85
C ILE A 85 10.48 12.29 11.39
N MET A 86 11.24 11.65 12.26
CA MET A 86 12.05 10.47 11.94
C MET A 86 11.17 9.30 11.46
N GLY A 87 10.06 9.02 12.17
CA GLY A 87 9.08 8.02 11.75
C GLY A 87 8.51 8.30 10.36
N ALA A 88 8.08 9.55 10.13
CA ALA A 88 7.54 9.98 8.83
C ALA A 88 8.59 9.90 7.69
N GLN A 89 9.86 10.20 7.96
CA GLN A 89 10.94 10.04 6.99
C GLN A 89 11.20 8.57 6.66
N MET A 90 11.16 7.68 7.66
CA MET A 90 11.29 6.23 7.47
C MET A 90 10.13 5.71 6.62
N GLU A 91 8.90 6.12 6.92
CA GLU A 91 7.69 5.78 6.15
C GLU A 91 7.81 6.24 4.70
N ARG A 92 8.24 7.49 4.47
CA ARG A 92 8.48 8.02 3.11
C ARG A 92 9.49 7.16 2.33
N ASP A 93 10.63 6.82 2.95
CA ASP A 93 11.69 6.06 2.27
C ASP A 93 11.26 4.62 1.99
N MET A 94 10.51 4.00 2.91
CA MET A 94 9.92 2.67 2.71
C MET A 94 8.84 2.71 1.61
N ARG A 95 7.98 3.76 1.60
CA ARG A 95 6.94 3.92 0.57
C ARG A 95 7.55 4.06 -0.81
N ARG A 96 8.57 4.91 -0.97
CA ARG A 96 9.29 5.05 -2.24
C ARG A 96 9.89 3.73 -2.69
N LYS A 97 10.62 3.04 -1.80
CA LYS A 97 11.22 1.75 -2.13
C LYS A 97 10.18 0.70 -2.55
N LEU A 98 9.03 0.66 -1.88
CA LEU A 98 7.95 -0.26 -2.21
C LEU A 98 7.29 0.10 -3.54
N PHE A 99 7.07 1.39 -3.80
CA PHE A 99 6.50 1.86 -5.06
C PHE A 99 7.45 1.58 -6.24
N ASP A 100 8.73 1.93 -6.10
CA ASP A 100 9.76 1.63 -7.11
C ASP A 100 9.85 0.12 -7.38
N HIS A 101 9.66 -0.70 -6.34
CA HIS A 101 9.66 -2.15 -6.47
C HIS A 101 8.41 -2.65 -7.22
N TYR A 102 7.22 -2.13 -6.89
CA TYR A 102 6.00 -2.45 -7.64
C TYR A 102 6.15 -2.13 -9.13
N GLU A 103 6.67 -0.96 -9.51
CA GLU A 103 6.88 -0.59 -10.93
C GLU A 103 7.78 -1.59 -11.69
N ASN A 104 8.61 -2.36 -10.99
CA ASN A 104 9.51 -3.35 -11.59
C ASN A 104 9.00 -4.80 -11.55
N LEU A 105 7.86 -5.07 -10.91
CA LEU A 105 7.30 -6.43 -10.87
C LEU A 105 6.68 -6.83 -12.21
N SER A 106 6.65 -8.15 -12.49
CA SER A 106 6.04 -8.73 -13.68
C SER A 106 4.51 -8.65 -13.65
N PHE A 107 3.86 -8.79 -14.80
CA PHE A 107 2.40 -8.83 -14.91
C PHE A 107 1.80 -10.01 -14.13
N SER A 108 2.48 -11.15 -14.02
CA SER A 108 2.05 -12.30 -13.20
C SER A 108 1.72 -11.89 -11.76
N TYR A 109 2.52 -10.99 -11.18
CA TYR A 109 2.24 -10.47 -9.84
C TYR A 109 0.91 -9.69 -9.77
N TYR A 110 0.64 -8.86 -10.77
CA TYR A 110 -0.57 -8.04 -10.83
C TYR A 110 -1.83 -8.85 -11.09
N ASP A 111 -1.73 -9.96 -11.83
CA ASP A 111 -2.83 -10.88 -12.08
C ASP A 111 -3.29 -11.60 -10.81
N GLN A 112 -2.36 -11.88 -9.88
CA GLN A 112 -2.64 -12.58 -8.62
C GLN A 112 -3.03 -11.65 -7.46
N HIS A 113 -2.74 -10.35 -7.57
CA HIS A 113 -2.90 -9.40 -6.48
C HIS A 113 -3.80 -8.24 -6.87
N ASN A 114 -4.76 -7.90 -6.00
CA ASN A 114 -5.62 -6.78 -6.27
C ASN A 114 -5.00 -5.44 -5.79
N THR A 115 -5.30 -4.37 -6.54
CA THR A 115 -4.78 -3.01 -6.27
C THR A 115 -5.11 -2.51 -4.86
N GLY A 116 -6.26 -2.92 -4.28
CA GLY A 116 -6.65 -2.53 -2.93
C GLY A 116 -5.68 -3.05 -1.85
N GLN A 117 -5.16 -4.27 -2.02
CA GLN A 117 -4.15 -4.83 -1.11
C GLN A 117 -2.82 -4.09 -1.24
N MET A 118 -2.40 -3.77 -2.46
CA MET A 118 -1.17 -2.99 -2.71
C MET A 118 -1.27 -1.59 -2.08
N MET A 119 -2.40 -0.92 -2.25
CA MET A 119 -2.67 0.39 -1.63
C MET A 119 -2.67 0.30 -0.10
N SER A 120 -3.26 -0.74 0.50
CA SER A 120 -3.23 -0.95 1.94
C SER A 120 -1.79 -1.10 2.47
N ARG A 121 -0.91 -1.78 1.73
CA ARG A 121 0.52 -1.90 2.08
C ARG A 121 1.26 -0.56 1.99
N LEU A 122 1.00 0.24 0.94
CA LEU A 122 1.63 1.55 0.74
C LEU A 122 1.18 2.62 1.74
N VAL A 123 0.00 2.48 2.34
CA VAL A 123 -0.60 3.50 3.23
C VAL A 123 -0.69 2.98 4.66
N SER A 124 -1.55 1.98 4.92
CA SER A 124 -1.88 1.56 6.29
C SER A 124 -0.75 0.79 6.96
N ASP A 125 -0.13 -0.17 6.26
CA ASP A 125 0.96 -0.97 6.83
C ASP A 125 2.19 -0.11 7.13
N LEU A 126 2.54 0.83 6.24
CA LEU A 126 3.68 1.72 6.47
C LEU A 126 3.44 2.70 7.62
N PHE A 127 2.22 3.17 7.79
CA PHE A 127 1.85 3.97 8.95
C PHE A 127 2.03 3.17 10.26
N ASP A 128 1.48 1.95 10.34
CA ASP A 128 1.63 1.08 11.53
C ASP A 128 3.11 0.76 11.81
N ILE A 129 3.93 0.57 10.78
CA ILE A 129 5.38 0.36 10.90
C ILE A 129 6.06 1.60 11.48
N SER A 130 5.74 2.79 10.96
CA SER A 130 6.30 4.07 11.41
C SER A 130 5.98 4.35 12.86
N GLU A 131 4.72 4.16 13.29
CA GLU A 131 4.28 4.30 14.66
C GLU A 131 5.02 3.35 15.61
N ALA A 132 5.14 2.07 15.23
CA ALA A 132 5.89 1.10 16.01
C ALA A 132 7.38 1.40 16.06
N ALA A 133 7.94 1.97 14.99
CA ALA A 133 9.36 2.27 14.89
C ALA A 133 9.79 3.41 15.82
N HIS A 134 8.98 4.47 15.98
CA HIS A 134 9.41 5.57 16.82
C HIS A 134 8.84 5.46 18.25
N HIS A 135 7.56 5.20 18.42
CA HIS A 135 6.94 5.05 19.74
C HIS A 135 7.36 3.78 20.48
N GLY A 136 7.65 2.70 19.74
CA GLY A 136 8.02 1.41 20.33
C GLY A 136 9.22 1.51 21.25
N PRO A 137 10.41 1.84 20.75
CA PRO A 137 11.62 1.95 21.54
C PRO A 137 11.58 3.09 22.56
N GLU A 138 11.01 4.24 22.21
CA GLU A 138 10.87 5.40 23.09
C GLU A 138 10.04 5.07 24.34
N ASN A 139 8.81 4.59 24.15
CA ASN A 139 7.90 4.28 25.25
C ASN A 139 8.42 3.12 26.10
N LEU A 140 9.04 2.11 25.50
CA LEU A 140 9.68 1.02 26.22
C LEU A 140 10.80 1.54 27.12
N PHE A 141 11.65 2.42 26.57
CA PHE A 141 12.78 2.99 27.30
C PHE A 141 12.32 3.87 28.45
N ILE A 142 11.41 4.83 28.21
CA ILE A 142 10.85 5.74 29.24
C ILE A 142 10.17 4.92 30.34
N SER A 143 9.34 3.94 29.96
CA SER A 143 8.61 3.12 30.93
C SER A 143 9.55 2.31 31.80
N LEU A 144 10.57 1.69 31.20
CA LEU A 144 11.57 0.92 31.94
C LEU A 144 12.33 1.79 32.94
N VAL A 145 12.83 2.95 32.50
CA VAL A 145 13.56 3.90 33.37
C VAL A 145 12.69 4.38 34.54
N LYS A 146 11.43 4.78 34.27
CA LYS A 146 10.52 5.27 35.30
C LYS A 146 10.10 4.19 36.29
N ILE A 147 9.77 2.99 35.83
CA ILE A 147 9.36 1.88 36.71
C ILE A 147 10.54 1.44 37.58
N VAL A 148 11.68 1.07 36.94
CA VAL A 148 12.85 0.57 37.65
C VAL A 148 13.40 1.65 38.58
N GLY A 149 13.54 2.90 38.12
CA GLY A 149 14.02 4.01 38.92
C GLY A 149 13.11 4.31 40.12
N SER A 150 11.79 4.30 39.95
CA SER A 150 10.84 4.45 41.08
C SER A 150 11.02 3.34 42.09
N PHE A 151 11.09 2.08 41.69
CA PHE A 151 11.27 0.96 42.63
C PHE A 151 12.62 1.00 43.34
N ILE A 152 13.73 1.38 42.66
CA ILE A 152 15.02 1.59 43.34
C ILE A 152 14.87 2.58 44.47
N PHE A 153 14.25 3.73 44.27
CA PHE A 153 14.04 4.71 45.33
C PHE A 153 13.08 4.23 46.42
N LEU A 154 12.00 3.54 46.08
CA LEU A 154 11.07 2.97 47.04
C LEU A 154 11.77 1.91 47.95
N PHE A 155 12.62 1.05 47.37
CA PHE A 155 13.41 0.10 48.14
C PHE A 155 14.41 0.76 49.11
N ILE A 156 15.05 1.86 48.67
CA ILE A 156 15.96 2.64 49.51
C ILE A 156 15.20 3.32 50.68
N ILE A 157 13.96 3.73 50.45
CA ILE A 157 13.16 4.40 51.49
C ILE A 157 12.67 3.40 52.54
N GLN A 158 11.93 2.36 52.13
CA GLN A 158 11.43 1.30 53.00
C GLN A 158 11.18 0.02 52.22
N TRP A 159 12.14 -0.91 52.22
CA TRP A 159 12.13 -2.09 51.38
C TRP A 159 10.92 -3.02 51.61
N LYS A 160 10.41 -3.11 52.86
CA LYS A 160 9.25 -3.98 53.16
C LYS A 160 7.98 -3.48 52.48
N LEU A 161 7.74 -2.17 52.50
CA LEU A 161 6.60 -1.55 51.82
C LEU A 161 6.76 -1.65 50.28
N ALA A 162 7.99 -1.49 49.77
CA ALA A 162 8.29 -1.63 48.34
C ALA A 162 7.98 -3.06 47.82
N ILE A 163 8.28 -4.13 48.60
CA ILE A 163 7.91 -5.51 48.24
C ILE A 163 6.38 -5.68 48.16
N ILE A 164 5.63 -5.12 49.12
CA ILE A 164 4.17 -5.22 49.10
C ILE A 164 3.61 -4.53 47.83
N LEU A 165 4.11 -3.33 47.50
CA LEU A 165 3.70 -2.64 46.28
C LEU A 165 4.10 -3.38 45.01
N LEU A 166 5.30 -3.97 44.99
CA LEU A 166 5.74 -4.78 43.86
C LEU A 166 4.81 -5.96 43.62
N ALA A 167 4.36 -6.63 44.69
CA ALA A 167 3.39 -7.72 44.57
C ALA A 167 2.05 -7.25 43.94
N ILE A 168 1.55 -6.07 44.37
CA ILE A 168 0.33 -5.47 43.81
C ILE A 168 0.55 -5.10 42.34
N VAL A 169 1.69 -4.55 41.96
CA VAL A 169 2.05 -4.22 40.58
C VAL A 169 2.10 -5.47 39.71
N LEU A 170 2.69 -6.56 40.20
CA LEU A 170 2.72 -7.84 39.45
C LEU A 170 1.30 -8.41 39.23
N LEU A 171 0.42 -8.32 40.25
CA LEU A 171 -0.98 -8.69 40.11
C LEU A 171 -1.72 -7.77 39.10
N MET A 172 -1.46 -6.46 39.15
CA MET A 172 -1.99 -5.50 38.19
C MET A 172 -1.55 -5.83 36.76
N ILE A 173 -0.26 -6.11 36.55
CA ILE A 173 0.28 -6.46 35.21
C ILE A 173 -0.38 -7.75 34.72
N PHE A 174 -0.50 -8.77 35.55
CA PHE A 174 -1.17 -10.03 35.18
C PHE A 174 -2.65 -9.80 34.80
N PHE A 175 -3.39 -9.04 35.63
CA PHE A 175 -4.77 -8.68 35.35
C PHE A 175 -4.88 -7.89 34.03
N SER A 176 -4.06 -6.85 33.87
CA SER A 176 -4.05 -5.99 32.68
C SER A 176 -3.72 -6.78 31.41
N ALA A 177 -2.74 -7.67 31.44
CA ALA A 177 -2.40 -8.51 30.31
C ALA A 177 -3.54 -9.48 29.93
N LYS A 178 -4.25 -10.05 30.92
CA LYS A 178 -5.41 -10.90 30.70
C LYS A 178 -6.56 -10.13 30.07
N GLN A 179 -6.88 -8.94 30.59
CA GLN A 179 -7.96 -8.11 30.08
C GLN A 179 -7.64 -7.49 28.71
N ASN A 180 -6.38 -7.14 28.47
CA ASN A 180 -5.95 -6.65 27.16
C ASN A 180 -6.15 -7.71 26.06
N ARG A 181 -5.79 -8.99 26.34
CA ARG A 181 -6.06 -10.09 25.39
C ARG A 181 -7.55 -10.21 25.07
N LYS A 182 -8.43 -10.09 26.07
CA LYS A 182 -9.88 -10.11 25.87
C LYS A 182 -10.35 -8.91 25.02
N MET A 183 -9.84 -7.73 25.35
CA MET A 183 -10.15 -6.50 24.60
C MET A 183 -9.71 -6.59 23.14
N GLN A 184 -8.52 -7.12 22.87
CA GLN A 184 -8.03 -7.37 21.51
C GLN A 184 -8.93 -8.34 20.74
N ALA A 185 -9.37 -9.44 21.36
CA ALA A 185 -10.27 -10.40 20.72
C ALA A 185 -11.62 -9.75 20.33
N THR A 186 -12.22 -8.98 21.24
CA THR A 186 -13.48 -8.26 20.94
C THR A 186 -13.28 -7.14 19.92
N PHE A 187 -12.13 -6.49 19.89
CA PHE A 187 -11.78 -5.48 18.88
C PHE A 187 -11.64 -6.07 17.49
N LEU A 188 -11.02 -7.25 17.38
CA LEU A 188 -10.92 -7.98 16.09
C LEU A 188 -12.29 -8.41 15.58
N ASP A 189 -13.16 -8.92 16.46
CA ASP A 189 -14.55 -9.26 16.08
C ASP A 189 -15.31 -8.02 15.62
N ASN A 190 -15.18 -6.91 16.33
CA ASN A 190 -15.79 -5.63 15.93
C ASN A 190 -15.30 -5.15 14.55
N ARG A 191 -13.98 -5.27 14.26
CA ARG A 191 -13.43 -4.97 12.93
C ARG A 191 -13.99 -5.88 11.84
N ARG A 192 -14.18 -7.17 12.13
CA ARG A 192 -14.78 -8.11 11.19
C ARG A 192 -16.23 -7.72 10.89
N LYS A 193 -17.03 -7.46 11.93
CA LYS A 193 -18.46 -7.08 11.77
C LYS A 193 -18.65 -5.78 11.00
N ILE A 194 -17.82 -4.76 11.24
CA ILE A 194 -17.91 -3.53 10.42
C ILE A 194 -17.43 -3.78 8.98
N GLY A 195 -16.48 -4.70 8.76
CA GLY A 195 -16.11 -5.14 7.42
C GLY A 195 -17.27 -5.78 6.67
N ASP A 196 -18.03 -6.67 7.31
CA ASP A 196 -19.23 -7.31 6.75
C ASP A 196 -20.32 -6.28 6.39
N VAL A 197 -20.53 -5.29 7.27
CA VAL A 197 -21.47 -4.18 7.02
C VAL A 197 -21.02 -3.34 5.82
N ASN A 198 -19.73 -2.99 5.75
CA ASN A 198 -19.20 -2.21 4.64
C ASN A 198 -19.30 -2.94 3.29
N ALA A 199 -19.02 -4.25 3.26
CA ALA A 199 -19.19 -5.07 2.06
C ALA A 199 -20.65 -5.08 1.58
N SER A 200 -21.60 -5.31 2.52
CA SER A 200 -23.04 -5.26 2.19
C SER A 200 -23.47 -3.89 1.69
N LEU A 201 -23.00 -2.80 2.31
CA LEU A 201 -23.29 -1.44 1.85
C LEU A 201 -22.71 -1.16 0.46
N GLN A 202 -21.47 -1.59 0.21
CA GLN A 202 -20.82 -1.42 -1.09
C GLN A 202 -21.60 -2.12 -2.19
N ASP A 203 -22.06 -3.36 -1.96
CA ASP A 203 -22.85 -4.12 -2.93
C ASP A 203 -24.20 -3.43 -3.19
N SER A 204 -24.94 -3.06 -2.15
CA SER A 204 -26.24 -2.41 -2.29
C SER A 204 -26.14 -1.05 -2.99
N LEU A 205 -25.12 -0.23 -2.66
CA LEU A 205 -24.94 1.09 -3.26
C LEU A 205 -24.39 1.01 -4.69
N ALA A 206 -23.48 0.08 -4.97
CA ALA A 206 -23.00 -0.15 -6.34
C ALA A 206 -24.12 -0.69 -7.24
N GLY A 207 -24.97 -1.56 -6.69
CA GLY A 207 -26.15 -2.13 -7.34
C GLY A 207 -27.43 -1.31 -7.23
N ILE A 208 -27.40 -0.04 -6.78
CA ILE A 208 -28.60 0.74 -6.44
C ILE A 208 -29.63 0.82 -7.58
N ARG A 209 -29.17 0.93 -8.83
CA ARG A 209 -30.05 0.93 -10.01
C ARG A 209 -30.83 -0.38 -10.13
N ILE A 210 -30.20 -1.52 -9.83
CA ILE A 210 -30.85 -2.84 -9.83
C ILE A 210 -31.85 -2.92 -8.69
N VAL A 211 -31.44 -2.55 -7.47
CA VAL A 211 -32.32 -2.54 -6.30
C VAL A 211 -33.59 -1.76 -6.59
N GLN A 212 -33.48 -0.54 -7.12
CA GLN A 212 -34.60 0.32 -7.45
C GLN A 212 -35.43 -0.20 -8.64
N SER A 213 -34.77 -0.79 -9.67
CA SER A 213 -35.50 -1.34 -10.83
C SER A 213 -36.37 -2.53 -10.50
N PHE A 214 -36.02 -3.27 -9.44
CA PHE A 214 -36.79 -4.41 -8.94
C PHE A 214 -37.66 -4.06 -7.72
N ALA A 215 -37.65 -2.80 -7.25
CA ALA A 215 -38.35 -2.33 -6.04
C ALA A 215 -38.05 -3.19 -4.79
N ASN A 216 -36.77 -3.56 -4.61
CA ASN A 216 -36.31 -4.45 -3.53
C ASN A 216 -35.57 -3.69 -2.39
N GLU A 217 -35.87 -2.40 -2.20
CA GLU A 217 -35.24 -1.57 -1.17
C GLU A 217 -35.43 -2.13 0.25
N ASP A 218 -36.59 -2.74 0.52
CA ASP A 218 -36.88 -3.30 1.83
C ASP A 218 -36.05 -4.55 2.15
N ILE A 219 -35.68 -5.33 1.13
CA ILE A 219 -34.76 -6.46 1.28
C ILE A 219 -33.36 -5.96 1.69
N GLU A 220 -32.89 -4.93 1.00
CA GLU A 220 -31.54 -4.37 1.30
C GLU A 220 -31.53 -3.64 2.66
N ARG A 221 -32.61 -2.94 3.04
CA ARG A 221 -32.77 -2.35 4.39
C ARG A 221 -32.71 -3.40 5.49
N GLU A 222 -33.34 -4.55 5.28
CA GLU A 222 -33.36 -5.64 6.27
C GLU A 222 -31.96 -6.29 6.39
N LYS A 223 -31.26 -6.54 5.27
CA LYS A 223 -29.86 -7.03 5.29
C LYS A 223 -28.96 -6.07 6.09
N PHE A 224 -29.06 -4.77 5.79
CA PHE A 224 -28.31 -3.75 6.52
C PHE A 224 -28.66 -3.72 8.00
N ARG A 225 -29.96 -3.78 8.35
CA ARG A 225 -30.39 -3.79 9.75
C ARG A 225 -29.80 -4.94 10.54
N VAL A 226 -29.83 -6.16 9.99
CA VAL A 226 -29.25 -7.35 10.63
C VAL A 226 -27.73 -7.19 10.84
N GLY A 227 -27.02 -6.77 9.81
CA GLY A 227 -25.58 -6.54 9.90
C GLY A 227 -25.22 -5.44 10.91
N ASN A 228 -25.97 -4.34 10.92
CA ASN A 228 -25.75 -3.20 11.82
C ASN A 228 -26.04 -3.54 13.28
N GLU A 229 -27.07 -4.35 13.57
CA GLU A 229 -27.32 -4.87 14.92
C GLU A 229 -26.19 -5.80 15.39
N ALA A 230 -25.73 -6.72 14.54
CA ALA A 230 -24.59 -7.59 14.87
C ALA A 230 -23.31 -6.78 15.15
N PHE A 231 -23.08 -5.70 14.41
CA PHE A 231 -21.99 -4.76 14.68
C PHE A 231 -22.17 -4.04 16.02
N LEU A 232 -23.39 -3.56 16.33
CA LEU A 232 -23.67 -2.92 17.62
C LEU A 232 -23.40 -3.86 18.79
N ASP A 233 -23.79 -5.12 18.70
CA ASP A 233 -23.55 -6.10 19.76
C ASP A 233 -22.05 -6.36 19.95
N SER A 234 -21.30 -6.51 18.87
CA SER A 234 -19.83 -6.63 18.96
C SER A 234 -19.17 -5.40 19.61
N LYS A 235 -19.70 -4.21 19.31
CA LYS A 235 -19.28 -2.94 19.93
C LYS A 235 -19.56 -2.87 21.41
N ARG A 236 -20.74 -3.37 21.84
CA ARG A 236 -21.08 -3.49 23.27
C ARG A 236 -20.10 -4.40 24.01
N ASP A 237 -19.73 -5.53 23.45
CA ASP A 237 -18.77 -6.45 24.07
C ASP A 237 -17.36 -5.85 24.12
N ASN A 238 -16.95 -5.12 23.09
CA ASN A 238 -15.70 -4.38 23.09
C ASN A 238 -15.67 -3.31 24.21
N TYR A 239 -16.72 -2.51 24.33
CA TYR A 239 -16.80 -1.50 25.41
C TYR A 239 -16.88 -2.10 26.81
N ARG A 240 -17.53 -3.27 27.00
CA ARG A 240 -17.50 -4.01 28.26
C ARG A 240 -16.08 -4.47 28.61
N ALA A 241 -15.34 -4.99 27.63
CA ALA A 241 -13.95 -5.40 27.83
C ALA A 241 -13.05 -4.20 28.19
N MET A 242 -13.20 -3.08 27.47
CA MET A 242 -12.49 -1.82 27.73
C MET A 242 -12.83 -1.27 29.12
N GLY A 243 -14.11 -1.23 29.50
CA GLY A 243 -14.54 -0.78 30.82
C GLY A 243 -13.96 -1.66 31.94
N SER A 244 -13.92 -2.99 31.74
CA SER A 244 -13.30 -3.91 32.72
C SER A 244 -11.81 -3.69 32.84
N PHE A 245 -11.10 -3.41 31.75
CA PHE A 245 -9.67 -3.09 31.76
C PHE A 245 -9.39 -1.79 32.54
N GLN A 246 -10.11 -0.71 32.23
CA GLN A 246 -9.92 0.59 32.87
C GLN A 246 -10.31 0.57 34.34
N SER A 247 -11.48 -0.01 34.70
CA SER A 247 -11.94 -0.07 36.10
C SER A 247 -11.01 -0.92 36.95
N GLY A 248 -10.49 -2.05 36.42
CA GLY A 248 -9.53 -2.86 37.15
C GLY A 248 -8.20 -2.16 37.39
N ASN A 249 -7.67 -1.44 36.40
CA ASN A 249 -6.45 -0.65 36.58
C ASN A 249 -6.65 0.44 37.61
N THR A 250 -7.79 1.14 37.61
CA THR A 250 -8.14 2.14 38.63
C THR A 250 -8.25 1.52 40.03
N PHE A 251 -8.83 0.31 40.15
CA PHE A 251 -8.89 -0.42 41.39
C PHE A 251 -7.50 -0.75 41.94
N PHE A 252 -6.60 -1.30 41.15
CA PHE A 252 -5.23 -1.61 41.58
C PHE A 252 -4.46 -0.34 41.96
N GLN A 253 -4.65 0.76 41.27
CA GLN A 253 -4.10 2.07 41.63
C GLN A 253 -4.61 2.52 43.00
N GLY A 254 -5.91 2.45 43.25
CA GLY A 254 -6.51 2.74 44.53
C GLY A 254 -5.97 1.87 45.66
N MET A 255 -5.82 0.55 45.40
CA MET A 255 -5.22 -0.41 46.32
C MET A 255 -3.77 -0.05 46.69
N MET A 256 -2.96 0.38 45.72
CA MET A 256 -1.58 0.83 46.00
C MET A 256 -1.57 2.05 46.92
N TYR A 257 -2.43 3.04 46.70
CA TYR A 257 -2.56 4.18 47.61
C TYR A 257 -3.07 3.77 49.01
N LEU A 258 -4.09 2.91 49.08
CA LEU A 258 -4.64 2.42 50.35
C LEU A 258 -3.57 1.66 51.14
N VAL A 259 -2.87 0.72 50.51
CA VAL A 259 -1.81 -0.05 51.17
C VAL A 259 -0.64 0.84 51.57
N THR A 260 -0.28 1.82 50.76
CA THR A 260 0.74 2.81 51.11
C THR A 260 0.33 3.60 52.36
N LEU A 261 -0.91 4.04 52.47
CA LEU A 261 -1.42 4.75 53.62
C LEU A 261 -1.42 3.88 54.90
N LEU A 262 -1.97 2.67 54.81
CA LEU A 262 -2.12 1.79 55.98
C LEU A 262 -0.78 1.20 56.44
N ALA A 263 -0.02 0.56 55.52
CA ALA A 263 1.25 -0.04 55.87
C ALA A 263 2.33 1.04 56.13
N GLY A 264 2.33 2.14 55.36
CA GLY A 264 3.22 3.27 55.60
C GLY A 264 2.94 3.95 56.94
N GLY A 265 1.67 4.13 57.31
CA GLY A 265 1.26 4.62 58.66
C GLY A 265 1.73 3.68 59.79
N TYR A 266 1.61 2.34 59.57
CA TYR A 266 2.16 1.36 60.51
C TYR A 266 3.68 1.48 60.65
N PHE A 267 4.44 1.64 59.58
CA PHE A 267 5.90 1.83 59.62
C PHE A 267 6.29 3.18 60.25
N ILE A 268 5.46 4.22 60.11
CA ILE A 268 5.66 5.50 60.81
C ILE A 268 5.48 5.32 62.32
N ALA A 269 4.43 4.59 62.76
CA ALA A 269 4.20 4.31 64.17
C ALA A 269 5.35 3.51 64.82
N LEU A 270 6.01 2.65 64.04
CA LEU A 270 7.21 1.92 64.46
C LEU A 270 8.51 2.75 64.38
N GLY A 271 8.47 3.99 63.96
CA GLY A 271 9.65 4.84 63.78
C GLY A 271 10.56 4.45 62.62
N GLN A 272 10.10 3.56 61.74
CA GLN A 272 10.88 3.06 60.57
C GLN A 272 10.70 3.90 59.30
N MET A 273 9.79 4.86 59.32
CA MET A 273 9.45 5.72 58.20
C MET A 273 8.97 7.08 58.70
N SER A 274 9.13 8.14 57.91
CA SER A 274 8.61 9.46 58.22
C SER A 274 7.38 9.83 57.36
N ALA A 275 6.61 10.83 57.75
CA ALA A 275 5.51 11.35 56.94
C ALA A 275 6.00 11.85 55.56
N ALA A 276 7.20 12.43 55.49
CA ALA A 276 7.83 12.81 54.23
C ALA A 276 8.08 11.59 53.30
N ASP A 277 8.50 10.46 53.86
CA ASP A 277 8.70 9.22 53.12
C ASP A 277 7.37 8.68 52.56
N LEU A 278 6.28 8.77 53.36
CA LEU A 278 4.95 8.35 52.90
C LEU A 278 4.48 9.18 51.69
N ALA A 279 4.70 10.50 51.73
CA ALA A 279 4.38 11.39 50.63
C ALA A 279 5.19 11.01 49.35
N MET A 280 6.47 10.60 49.52
CA MET A 280 7.28 10.15 48.38
C MET A 280 6.74 8.88 47.75
N TYR A 281 6.26 7.93 48.55
CA TYR A 281 5.61 6.73 48.03
C TYR A 281 4.41 7.07 47.14
N ALA A 282 3.56 8.02 47.59
CA ALA A 282 2.41 8.47 46.80
C ALA A 282 2.84 9.10 45.45
N LEU A 283 3.89 9.93 45.47
CA LEU A 283 4.43 10.54 44.24
C LEU A 283 5.02 9.51 43.27
N TYR A 284 5.81 8.54 43.77
CA TYR A 284 6.36 7.49 42.91
C TYR A 284 5.30 6.57 42.31
N ILE A 285 4.22 6.25 43.05
CA ILE A 285 3.06 5.54 42.51
C ILE A 285 2.52 6.29 41.27
N GLY A 286 2.35 7.61 41.35
CA GLY A 286 1.92 8.43 40.22
C GLY A 286 2.89 8.39 39.04
N ILE A 287 4.20 8.28 39.29
CA ILE A 287 5.22 8.25 38.24
C ILE A 287 5.23 6.92 37.48
N PHE A 288 5.08 5.76 38.14
CA PHE A 288 5.23 4.46 37.47
C PHE A 288 3.91 3.85 36.98
N ILE A 289 2.74 4.33 37.39
CA ILE A 289 1.44 3.76 36.94
C ILE A 289 1.20 3.94 35.45
N SER A 290 1.34 5.16 34.94
CA SER A 290 1.15 5.44 33.50
C SER A 290 2.10 4.64 32.61
N PRO A 291 3.40 4.54 32.91
CA PRO A 291 4.31 3.62 32.20
C PRO A 291 3.86 2.17 32.16
N ILE A 292 3.26 1.63 33.21
CA ILE A 292 2.77 0.23 33.20
C ILE A 292 1.61 0.09 32.18
N GLN A 293 0.70 1.06 32.12
CA GLN A 293 -0.39 1.06 31.16
C GLN A 293 0.13 1.16 29.70
N ILE A 294 1.08 2.07 29.48
CA ILE A 294 1.74 2.25 28.18
C ILE A 294 2.40 0.96 27.71
N LEU A 295 3.09 0.21 28.57
CA LEU A 295 3.73 -1.08 28.20
C LEU A 295 2.71 -2.13 27.76
N VAL A 296 1.50 -2.12 28.32
CA VAL A 296 0.43 -3.05 27.89
C VAL A 296 -0.09 -2.67 26.51
N GLU A 297 -0.30 -1.37 26.25
CA GLU A 297 -0.76 -0.86 24.95
C GLU A 297 0.31 -1.01 23.86
N LEU A 298 1.58 -0.84 24.23
CA LEU A 298 2.73 -0.98 23.34
C LEU A 298 2.80 -2.35 22.68
N THR A 299 2.35 -3.40 23.36
CA THR A 299 2.32 -4.76 22.81
C THR A 299 1.50 -4.83 21.52
N GLU A 300 0.34 -4.17 21.48
CA GLU A 300 -0.52 -4.13 20.29
C GLU A 300 0.14 -3.34 19.15
N MET A 301 0.69 -2.17 19.47
CA MET A 301 1.37 -1.33 18.48
C MET A 301 2.55 -2.07 17.82
N ILE A 302 3.41 -2.69 18.61
CA ILE A 302 4.53 -3.48 18.09
C ILE A 302 4.03 -4.65 17.23
N GLN A 303 2.97 -5.34 17.66
CA GLN A 303 2.41 -6.46 16.91
C GLN A 303 1.85 -6.00 15.55
N LYS A 304 1.14 -4.87 15.49
CA LYS A 304 0.63 -4.29 14.23
C LYS A 304 1.78 -3.87 13.31
N GLY A 305 2.74 -3.11 13.82
CA GLY A 305 3.91 -2.68 13.07
C GLY A 305 4.74 -3.84 12.52
N MET A 306 5.00 -4.87 13.35
CA MET A 306 5.72 -6.06 12.90
C MET A 306 4.95 -6.88 11.87
N SER A 307 3.62 -6.98 12.00
CA SER A 307 2.77 -7.65 11.00
C SER A 307 2.76 -6.88 9.68
N GLY A 308 2.68 -5.54 9.73
CA GLY A 308 2.84 -4.68 8.57
C GLY A 308 4.21 -4.84 7.92
N PHE A 309 5.27 -4.88 8.73
CA PHE A 309 6.63 -5.07 8.23
C PHE A 309 6.85 -6.44 7.56
N ILE A 310 6.25 -7.50 8.08
CA ILE A 310 6.28 -8.84 7.44
C ILE A 310 5.62 -8.77 6.06
N ARG A 311 4.45 -8.14 5.94
CA ARG A 311 3.77 -7.96 4.64
C ARG A 311 4.55 -7.06 3.68
N TYR A 312 5.14 -5.98 4.16
CA TYR A 312 6.06 -5.14 3.40
C TYR A 312 7.25 -5.95 2.87
N GLN A 313 7.91 -6.69 3.76
CA GLN A 313 9.10 -7.46 3.41
C GLN A 313 8.77 -8.61 2.45
N SER A 314 7.60 -9.25 2.58
CA SER A 314 7.17 -10.31 1.65
C SER A 314 7.04 -9.83 0.20
N VAL A 315 6.73 -8.54 -0.01
CA VAL A 315 6.73 -7.95 -1.35
C VAL A 315 8.15 -7.61 -1.80
N ILE A 316 8.92 -6.95 -0.95
CA ILE A 316 10.31 -6.54 -1.29
C ILE A 316 11.21 -7.74 -1.59
N ASP A 317 10.93 -8.89 -1.00
CA ASP A 317 11.70 -10.14 -1.24
C ASP A 317 11.28 -10.87 -2.54
N ILE A 318 10.23 -10.42 -3.26
CA ILE A 318 9.84 -10.97 -4.56
C ILE A 318 10.82 -10.44 -5.60
N GLU A 319 11.51 -11.34 -6.29
CA GLU A 319 12.32 -10.97 -7.44
C GLU A 319 11.43 -10.89 -8.69
N SER A 320 11.60 -9.85 -9.50
CA SER A 320 10.88 -9.76 -10.76
C SER A 320 11.35 -10.86 -11.70
N GLU A 321 10.40 -11.65 -12.23
CA GLU A 321 10.67 -12.71 -13.20
C GLU A 321 11.22 -12.18 -14.53
N ILE A 322 10.81 -10.94 -14.87
CA ILE A 322 11.16 -10.29 -16.12
C ILE A 322 12.07 -9.10 -15.82
N THR A 323 13.34 -9.30 -16.14
CA THR A 323 14.39 -8.28 -15.99
C THR A 323 15.25 -8.23 -17.25
N ASP A 324 15.97 -7.13 -17.45
CA ASP A 324 16.98 -7.07 -18.49
C ASP A 324 18.11 -8.07 -18.19
N SER A 325 18.54 -8.82 -19.19
CA SER A 325 19.75 -9.64 -19.07
C SER A 325 20.98 -8.72 -18.89
N VAL A 326 22.04 -9.25 -18.28
CA VAL A 326 23.28 -8.49 -18.05
C VAL A 326 23.85 -7.92 -19.35
N ASP A 327 23.69 -8.66 -20.45
CA ASP A 327 24.20 -8.31 -21.79
C ASP A 327 23.11 -7.70 -22.68
N ALA A 328 21.95 -7.30 -22.13
CA ALA A 328 20.85 -6.73 -22.91
C ALA A 328 21.27 -5.45 -23.62
N VAL A 329 20.97 -5.38 -24.92
CA VAL A 329 21.29 -4.25 -25.79
C VAL A 329 20.03 -3.58 -26.31
N ASN A 330 20.16 -2.37 -26.83
CA ASN A 330 19.04 -1.72 -27.51
C ASN A 330 18.69 -2.47 -28.80
N MET A 331 17.41 -2.44 -29.18
CA MET A 331 16.95 -3.02 -30.42
C MET A 331 17.63 -2.36 -31.62
N LYS A 332 18.20 -3.16 -32.53
CA LYS A 332 18.93 -2.66 -33.70
C LYS A 332 18.03 -2.39 -34.90
N HIS A 333 17.05 -3.27 -35.12
CA HIS A 333 16.13 -3.23 -36.24
C HIS A 333 14.68 -3.33 -35.77
N PRO A 334 14.14 -2.23 -35.20
CA PRO A 334 12.78 -2.23 -34.66
C PRO A 334 11.70 -2.39 -35.75
N ASP A 335 12.06 -2.17 -37.00
CA ASP A 335 11.26 -2.34 -38.21
C ASP A 335 11.47 -3.68 -38.89
N GLY A 336 12.21 -4.61 -38.31
CA GLY A 336 12.49 -5.92 -38.87
C GLY A 336 11.33 -6.92 -38.79
N ASP A 337 11.52 -8.08 -39.42
CA ASP A 337 10.56 -9.19 -39.34
C ASP A 337 10.37 -9.65 -37.90
N ILE A 338 9.14 -10.00 -37.53
CA ILE A 338 8.79 -10.60 -36.24
C ILE A 338 8.61 -12.10 -36.44
N CYS A 339 9.37 -12.90 -35.71
CA CYS A 339 9.30 -14.36 -35.82
C CYS A 339 9.02 -15.02 -34.48
N TYR A 340 8.04 -15.88 -34.46
CA TYR A 340 7.77 -16.84 -33.42
C TYR A 340 8.26 -18.20 -33.88
N HIS A 341 9.20 -18.81 -33.17
CA HIS A 341 9.80 -20.09 -33.49
C HIS A 341 9.48 -21.11 -32.42
N ASP A 342 8.60 -22.02 -32.70
CA ASP A 342 8.23 -23.15 -31.84
C ASP A 342 7.83 -22.70 -30.43
N VAL A 343 7.06 -21.60 -30.31
CA VAL A 343 6.74 -20.96 -29.06
C VAL A 343 5.67 -21.72 -28.31
N SER A 344 5.98 -22.09 -27.07
CA SER A 344 5.02 -22.63 -26.09
C SER A 344 4.93 -21.75 -24.87
N PHE A 345 3.73 -21.63 -24.29
CA PHE A 345 3.49 -20.81 -23.12
C PHE A 345 2.39 -21.39 -22.23
N SER A 346 2.63 -21.35 -20.90
CA SER A 346 1.63 -21.60 -19.86
C SER A 346 1.70 -20.51 -18.81
N TYR A 347 0.54 -20.12 -18.25
CA TYR A 347 0.51 -19.34 -17.02
C TYR A 347 0.92 -20.21 -15.82
N GLU A 348 1.09 -19.61 -14.64
CA GLU A 348 1.57 -20.29 -13.42
C GLU A 348 0.76 -21.54 -13.02
N ASP A 349 -0.51 -21.63 -13.41
CA ASP A 349 -1.38 -22.78 -13.15
C ASP A 349 -1.03 -24.02 -13.97
N ASN A 350 0.07 -23.99 -14.72
CA ASN A 350 0.54 -25.05 -15.65
C ASN A 350 -0.49 -25.42 -16.74
N GLU A 351 -1.51 -24.61 -16.97
CA GLU A 351 -2.41 -24.80 -18.10
C GLU A 351 -1.74 -24.27 -19.37
N ILE A 352 -1.47 -25.17 -20.32
CA ILE A 352 -0.86 -24.80 -21.60
C ILE A 352 -1.86 -23.93 -22.36
N VAL A 353 -1.45 -22.70 -22.72
CA VAL A 353 -2.26 -21.76 -23.51
C VAL A 353 -1.81 -21.69 -24.96
N LEU A 354 -0.50 -21.84 -25.19
CA LEU A 354 0.09 -21.88 -26.54
C LEU A 354 1.02 -23.07 -26.61
N ASN A 355 0.91 -23.84 -27.72
CA ASN A 355 1.67 -25.04 -27.92
C ASN A 355 2.25 -25.08 -29.34
N HIS A 356 3.58 -25.00 -29.45
CA HIS A 356 4.32 -25.07 -30.73
C HIS A 356 3.83 -24.04 -31.77
N ILE A 357 3.74 -22.78 -31.40
CA ILE A 357 3.34 -21.68 -32.27
C ILE A 357 4.53 -21.25 -33.14
N ASP A 358 4.37 -21.35 -34.46
CA ASP A 358 5.39 -20.97 -35.44
C ASP A 358 4.79 -20.10 -36.56
N PHE A 359 5.25 -18.85 -36.67
CA PHE A 359 4.87 -17.94 -37.75
C PHE A 359 5.85 -16.76 -37.86
N THR A 360 5.82 -16.09 -39.00
CA THR A 360 6.65 -14.91 -39.29
C THR A 360 5.79 -13.80 -39.86
N ILE A 361 5.93 -12.59 -39.32
CA ILE A 361 5.33 -11.37 -39.86
C ILE A 361 6.43 -10.58 -40.54
N LYS A 362 6.28 -10.37 -41.85
CA LYS A 362 7.22 -9.53 -42.59
C LYS A 362 7.10 -8.06 -42.20
N SER A 363 8.22 -7.38 -42.22
CA SER A 363 8.26 -5.92 -41.97
C SER A 363 7.21 -5.16 -42.76
N GLY A 364 6.45 -4.27 -42.10
CA GLY A 364 5.40 -3.48 -42.73
C GLY A 364 4.15 -4.26 -43.16
N LYS A 365 4.02 -5.53 -42.76
CA LYS A 365 2.85 -6.37 -43.05
C LYS A 365 1.92 -6.48 -41.85
N SER A 366 0.67 -6.81 -42.14
CA SER A 366 -0.39 -7.00 -41.15
C SER A 366 -0.82 -8.44 -41.00
N ILE A 367 -0.98 -8.92 -39.80
CA ILE A 367 -1.64 -10.20 -39.53
C ILE A 367 -2.89 -10.02 -38.70
N ALA A 368 -3.90 -10.86 -38.95
CA ALA A 368 -5.11 -10.95 -38.12
C ALA A 368 -5.14 -12.28 -37.37
N LEU A 369 -5.35 -12.23 -36.06
CA LEU A 369 -5.54 -13.41 -35.21
C LEU A 369 -7.03 -13.67 -35.03
N VAL A 370 -7.50 -14.84 -35.47
CA VAL A 370 -8.92 -15.25 -35.42
C VAL A 370 -9.05 -16.56 -34.64
N GLY A 371 -10.14 -16.73 -33.91
CA GLY A 371 -10.42 -17.96 -33.15
C GLY A 371 -11.35 -17.70 -31.97
N PRO A 372 -11.72 -18.74 -31.19
CA PRO A 372 -12.63 -18.62 -30.05
C PRO A 372 -12.03 -17.80 -28.92
N SER A 373 -12.88 -17.28 -28.05
CA SER A 373 -12.45 -16.64 -26.77
C SER A 373 -11.65 -17.66 -25.95
N GLY A 374 -10.56 -17.23 -25.33
CA GLY A 374 -9.66 -18.12 -24.59
C GLY A 374 -8.70 -18.93 -25.47
N GLY A 375 -8.70 -18.77 -26.80
CA GLY A 375 -7.83 -19.53 -27.73
C GLY A 375 -6.35 -19.12 -27.74
N GLY A 376 -5.91 -18.14 -26.90
CA GLY A 376 -4.50 -17.71 -26.81
C GLY A 376 -4.13 -16.49 -27.66
N LYS A 377 -5.08 -15.84 -28.36
CA LYS A 377 -4.82 -14.64 -29.19
C LYS A 377 -4.18 -13.49 -28.42
N THR A 378 -4.78 -13.08 -27.30
CA THR A 378 -4.27 -12.01 -26.43
C THR A 378 -2.92 -12.40 -25.82
N THR A 379 -2.72 -13.69 -25.52
CA THR A 379 -1.45 -14.20 -25.02
C THR A 379 -0.32 -14.03 -26.04
N ILE A 380 -0.53 -14.36 -27.32
CA ILE A 380 0.46 -14.11 -28.39
C ILE A 380 0.86 -12.63 -28.39
N CYS A 381 -0.13 -11.72 -28.34
CA CYS A 381 0.12 -10.29 -28.32
C CYS A 381 0.87 -9.82 -27.05
N SER A 382 0.63 -10.46 -25.90
CA SER A 382 1.26 -10.11 -24.62
C SER A 382 2.70 -10.60 -24.48
N LEU A 383 3.08 -11.66 -25.23
CA LEU A 383 4.44 -12.19 -25.25
C LEU A 383 5.41 -11.28 -26.02
N LEU A 384 4.97 -10.57 -27.07
CA LEU A 384 5.83 -9.73 -27.89
C LEU A 384 6.47 -8.55 -27.12
N PRO A 385 5.72 -7.77 -26.31
CA PRO A 385 6.30 -6.72 -25.45
C PRO A 385 6.98 -7.28 -24.20
N ARG A 386 7.07 -8.61 -24.10
CA ARG A 386 7.64 -9.34 -22.97
C ARG A 386 6.96 -8.94 -21.65
N PHE A 387 5.61 -9.00 -21.62
CA PHE A 387 4.83 -8.92 -20.40
C PHE A 387 4.90 -10.23 -19.60
N TYR A 388 5.09 -11.32 -20.31
CA TYR A 388 5.38 -12.66 -19.80
C TYR A 388 6.53 -13.26 -20.62
N ASP A 389 7.32 -14.12 -20.01
CA ASP A 389 8.35 -14.88 -20.72
C ASP A 389 7.77 -16.21 -21.24
N ILE A 390 8.18 -16.62 -22.44
CA ILE A 390 7.81 -17.90 -23.03
C ILE A 390 8.37 -19.07 -22.22
N THR A 391 7.63 -20.18 -22.21
CA THR A 391 8.05 -21.43 -21.55
C THR A 391 9.09 -22.15 -22.41
N ASP A 392 8.89 -22.22 -23.73
CA ASP A 392 9.81 -22.82 -24.68
C ASP A 392 9.75 -22.10 -26.04
N GLY A 393 10.77 -22.27 -26.86
CA GLY A 393 10.88 -21.63 -28.17
C GLY A 393 11.64 -20.29 -28.15
N LEU A 394 11.38 -19.45 -29.16
CA LEU A 394 12.09 -18.20 -29.38
C LEU A 394 11.19 -17.17 -30.09
N ILE A 395 11.21 -15.91 -29.60
CA ILE A 395 10.61 -14.77 -30.31
C ILE A 395 11.72 -13.80 -30.70
N THR A 396 11.75 -13.42 -32.00
CA THR A 396 12.75 -12.47 -32.53
C THR A 396 12.09 -11.29 -33.24
N ILE A 397 12.75 -10.13 -33.19
CA ILE A 397 12.43 -8.95 -34.00
C ILE A 397 13.70 -8.53 -34.73
N GLY A 398 13.65 -8.48 -36.09
CA GLY A 398 14.82 -8.21 -36.91
C GLY A 398 15.98 -9.19 -36.67
N GLY A 399 15.66 -10.47 -36.38
CA GLY A 399 16.63 -11.51 -36.07
C GLY A 399 17.25 -11.44 -34.65
N GLN A 400 16.85 -10.47 -33.82
CA GLN A 400 17.34 -10.31 -32.45
C GLN A 400 16.32 -10.90 -31.47
N ASN A 401 16.76 -11.79 -30.56
CA ASN A 401 15.88 -12.37 -29.53
C ASN A 401 15.38 -11.28 -28.57
N ILE A 402 14.07 -11.25 -28.31
CA ILE A 402 13.47 -10.26 -27.39
C ILE A 402 14.01 -10.35 -25.97
N LYS A 403 14.54 -11.50 -25.53
CA LYS A 403 15.17 -11.68 -24.21
C LYS A 403 16.52 -10.95 -24.10
N ASP A 404 17.19 -10.71 -25.22
CA ASP A 404 18.49 -10.02 -25.28
C ASP A 404 18.34 -8.52 -25.57
N ILE A 405 17.11 -8.04 -25.69
CA ILE A 405 16.78 -6.61 -25.89
C ILE A 405 16.39 -6.01 -24.53
N LYS A 406 16.90 -4.77 -24.25
CA LYS A 406 16.44 -4.00 -23.11
C LYS A 406 14.92 -3.78 -23.18
N LEU A 407 14.22 -4.04 -22.08
CA LEU A 407 12.76 -3.91 -21.99
C LEU A 407 12.25 -2.53 -22.41
N GLU A 408 12.97 -1.47 -22.03
CA GLU A 408 12.65 -0.11 -22.44
C GLU A 408 12.70 0.06 -23.95
N SER A 409 13.76 -0.40 -24.60
CA SER A 409 13.92 -0.33 -26.05
C SER A 409 12.89 -1.16 -26.80
N LEU A 410 12.59 -2.37 -26.30
CA LEU A 410 11.57 -3.26 -26.83
C LEU A 410 10.18 -2.61 -26.78
N ARG A 411 9.78 -2.17 -25.58
CA ARG A 411 8.45 -1.59 -25.33
C ARG A 411 8.26 -0.24 -26.00
N ASN A 412 9.33 0.55 -26.18
CA ASN A 412 9.27 1.81 -26.93
C ASN A 412 8.99 1.56 -28.43
N SER A 413 9.43 0.43 -28.98
CA SER A 413 9.22 0.06 -30.38
C SER A 413 7.83 -0.55 -30.65
N ILE A 414 7.03 -0.82 -29.62
CA ILE A 414 5.71 -1.46 -29.74
C ILE A 414 4.63 -0.50 -29.24
N GLY A 415 3.61 -0.24 -30.04
CA GLY A 415 2.39 0.46 -29.66
C GLY A 415 1.24 -0.50 -29.45
N ILE A 416 0.49 -0.35 -28.37
CA ILE A 416 -0.65 -1.22 -28.06
C ILE A 416 -1.91 -0.36 -27.95
N VAL A 417 -2.92 -0.70 -28.75
CA VAL A 417 -4.28 -0.17 -28.60
C VAL A 417 -5.12 -1.27 -27.96
N GLN A 418 -5.47 -1.07 -26.67
CA GLN A 418 -6.20 -2.06 -25.87
C GLN A 418 -7.71 -1.93 -26.06
N GLN A 419 -8.44 -3.04 -25.86
CA GLN A 419 -9.89 -3.08 -25.81
C GLN A 419 -10.45 -2.20 -24.70
N ASP A 420 -9.99 -2.42 -23.47
CA ASP A 420 -10.36 -1.62 -22.30
C ASP A 420 -9.38 -0.46 -22.10
N VAL A 421 -9.81 0.72 -22.54
CA VAL A 421 -8.97 1.92 -22.47
C VAL A 421 -8.90 2.46 -21.05
N TYR A 422 -7.69 2.54 -20.51
CA TYR A 422 -7.41 3.21 -19.26
C TYR A 422 -6.94 4.66 -19.49
N LEU A 423 -7.69 5.62 -18.93
CA LEU A 423 -7.28 7.02 -18.88
C LEU A 423 -6.90 7.38 -17.45
N PHE A 424 -5.74 8.01 -17.29
CA PHE A 424 -5.31 8.53 -15.99
C PHE A 424 -6.14 9.74 -15.58
N GLY A 425 -6.32 9.94 -14.27
CA GLY A 425 -6.90 11.15 -13.73
C GLY A 425 -6.02 12.36 -14.06
N GLY A 426 -6.51 13.20 -14.99
CA GLY A 426 -5.77 14.34 -15.51
C GLY A 426 -6.52 15.01 -16.65
N SER A 427 -5.88 15.92 -17.38
CA SER A 427 -6.41 16.57 -18.56
C SER A 427 -6.34 15.66 -19.80
N VAL A 428 -7.09 16.02 -20.86
CA VAL A 428 -6.98 15.35 -22.17
C VAL A 428 -5.55 15.44 -22.70
N LYS A 429 -4.92 16.63 -22.57
CA LYS A 429 -3.53 16.88 -22.96
C LYS A 429 -2.56 15.90 -22.28
N GLU A 430 -2.61 15.78 -20.95
CA GLU A 430 -1.75 14.88 -20.19
C GLU A 430 -1.95 13.43 -20.58
N ASN A 431 -3.19 13.05 -20.86
CA ASN A 431 -3.50 11.70 -21.31
C ASN A 431 -2.94 11.39 -22.70
N ILE A 432 -2.94 12.33 -23.66
CA ILE A 432 -2.31 12.13 -24.97
C ILE A 432 -0.79 12.18 -24.86
N ALA A 433 -0.24 13.15 -24.09
CA ALA A 433 1.19 13.31 -23.86
C ALA A 433 1.85 12.07 -23.20
N TYR A 434 1.07 11.21 -22.57
CA TYR A 434 1.57 9.94 -22.01
C TYR A 434 2.29 9.05 -23.06
N GLY A 435 1.96 9.21 -24.36
CA GLY A 435 2.63 8.53 -25.45
C GLY A 435 4.08 9.02 -25.70
N ASN A 436 4.33 10.30 -25.44
CA ASN A 436 5.64 10.94 -25.45
C ASN A 436 5.60 12.17 -24.53
N PRO A 437 6.14 12.06 -23.29
CA PRO A 437 6.09 13.13 -22.29
C PRO A 437 6.82 14.42 -22.72
N ASP A 438 7.79 14.33 -23.63
CA ASP A 438 8.60 15.46 -24.11
C ASP A 438 7.97 16.14 -25.34
N ALA A 439 6.79 15.70 -25.80
CA ALA A 439 6.14 16.22 -26.98
C ALA A 439 5.65 17.67 -26.77
N THR A 440 5.80 18.45 -27.82
CA THR A 440 5.25 19.81 -27.89
C THR A 440 3.72 19.79 -27.97
N PHE A 441 3.06 20.90 -27.63
CA PHE A 441 1.61 21.02 -27.75
C PHE A 441 1.12 20.81 -29.20
N ASP A 442 1.87 21.31 -30.18
CA ASP A 442 1.52 21.16 -31.61
C ASP A 442 1.57 19.67 -32.04
N GLU A 443 2.54 18.89 -31.56
CA GLU A 443 2.61 17.44 -31.80
C GLU A 443 1.42 16.71 -31.16
N ILE A 444 1.02 17.11 -29.95
CA ILE A 444 -0.18 16.56 -29.30
C ILE A 444 -1.44 16.85 -30.11
N VAL A 445 -1.58 18.08 -30.65
CA VAL A 445 -2.71 18.48 -31.49
C VAL A 445 -2.72 17.67 -32.79
N GLU A 446 -1.57 17.50 -33.44
CA GLU A 446 -1.47 16.71 -34.68
C GLU A 446 -1.79 15.20 -34.44
N ALA A 447 -1.34 14.64 -33.32
CA ALA A 447 -1.73 13.28 -32.94
C ALA A 447 -3.25 13.15 -32.70
N ALA A 448 -3.86 14.16 -32.05
CA ALA A 448 -5.31 14.21 -31.85
C ALA A 448 -6.10 14.35 -33.15
N LYS A 449 -5.60 15.11 -34.14
CA LYS A 449 -6.20 15.22 -35.47
C LYS A 449 -6.15 13.88 -36.21
N LYS A 450 -4.99 13.21 -36.21
CA LYS A 450 -4.83 11.88 -36.83
C LYS A 450 -5.75 10.83 -36.18
N ALA A 451 -6.01 10.95 -34.89
CA ALA A 451 -6.93 10.09 -34.15
C ALA A 451 -8.41 10.54 -34.28
N ASN A 452 -8.75 11.51 -35.09
CA ASN A 452 -10.10 12.06 -35.28
C ASN A 452 -10.80 12.47 -33.97
N ILE A 453 -10.03 13.02 -32.98
CA ILE A 453 -10.58 13.44 -31.68
C ILE A 453 -10.44 14.95 -31.45
N HIS A 454 -9.64 15.66 -32.26
CA HIS A 454 -9.35 17.10 -32.11
C HIS A 454 -10.62 17.95 -32.06
N ASP A 455 -11.51 17.79 -33.03
CA ASP A 455 -12.74 18.61 -33.14
C ASP A 455 -13.64 18.43 -31.91
N PHE A 456 -13.76 17.20 -31.42
CA PHE A 456 -14.46 16.92 -30.17
C PHE A 456 -13.78 17.61 -28.97
N ILE A 457 -12.44 17.52 -28.84
CA ILE A 457 -11.70 18.18 -27.76
C ILE A 457 -11.98 19.68 -27.77
N MET A 458 -12.06 20.30 -28.93
CA MET A 458 -12.35 21.74 -29.06
C MET A 458 -13.79 22.12 -28.65
N THR A 459 -14.71 21.17 -28.59
CA THR A 459 -16.06 21.41 -28.03
C THR A 459 -16.12 21.37 -26.50
N LEU A 460 -15.06 20.84 -25.85
CA LEU A 460 -15.01 20.78 -24.41
C LEU A 460 -14.78 22.15 -23.77
N PRO A 461 -15.29 22.40 -22.55
CA PRO A 461 -15.22 23.73 -21.91
C PRO A 461 -13.82 24.34 -21.83
N ASN A 462 -12.78 23.50 -21.60
CA ASN A 462 -11.39 23.91 -21.48
C ASN A 462 -10.51 23.27 -22.59
N GLY A 463 -11.10 22.76 -23.69
CA GLY A 463 -10.36 22.13 -24.77
C GLY A 463 -9.45 21.00 -24.24
N TYR A 464 -8.17 21.06 -24.59
CA TYR A 464 -7.16 20.09 -24.18
C TYR A 464 -6.88 20.06 -22.66
N ASP A 465 -7.14 21.11 -21.93
CA ASP A 465 -6.96 21.17 -20.48
C ASP A 465 -8.20 20.67 -19.70
N THR A 466 -9.21 20.14 -20.41
CA THR A 466 -10.39 19.56 -19.77
C THR A 466 -10.03 18.30 -19.00
N PHE A 467 -10.42 18.24 -17.72
CA PHE A 467 -10.20 17.09 -16.84
C PHE A 467 -11.14 15.94 -17.20
N VAL A 468 -10.58 14.76 -17.48
CA VAL A 468 -11.34 13.57 -17.97
C VAL A 468 -12.04 12.76 -16.85
N GLY A 469 -11.73 13.03 -15.58
CA GLY A 469 -12.22 12.26 -14.44
C GLY A 469 -11.41 10.96 -14.22
N GLU A 470 -11.71 10.29 -13.11
CA GLU A 470 -11.11 8.98 -12.85
C GLU A 470 -11.51 7.97 -13.93
N ARG A 471 -10.53 7.27 -14.51
CA ARG A 471 -10.73 6.32 -15.63
C ARG A 471 -11.53 6.91 -16.80
N GLY A 472 -11.51 8.22 -16.97
CA GLY A 472 -12.24 8.89 -18.06
C GLY A 472 -13.77 8.79 -17.95
N THR A 473 -14.33 8.78 -16.74
CA THR A 473 -15.80 8.63 -16.51
C THR A 473 -16.66 9.66 -17.19
N ARG A 474 -16.07 10.80 -17.62
CA ARG A 474 -16.77 11.88 -18.31
C ARG A 474 -16.82 11.72 -19.83
N LEU A 475 -16.19 10.68 -20.37
CA LEU A 475 -16.06 10.45 -21.81
C LEU A 475 -16.79 9.17 -22.23
N SER A 476 -17.32 9.14 -23.47
CA SER A 476 -17.87 7.94 -24.06
C SER A 476 -16.75 6.91 -24.39
N GLY A 477 -17.11 5.63 -24.59
CA GLY A 477 -16.15 4.60 -24.96
C GLY A 477 -15.36 4.97 -26.21
N GLY A 478 -16.00 5.45 -27.26
CA GLY A 478 -15.36 5.87 -28.50
C GLY A 478 -14.44 7.09 -28.35
N GLN A 479 -14.76 8.01 -27.43
CA GLN A 479 -13.88 9.14 -27.12
C GLN A 479 -12.62 8.70 -26.37
N LYS A 480 -12.76 7.79 -25.39
CA LYS A 480 -11.61 7.17 -24.70
C LYS A 480 -10.70 6.45 -25.68
N GLN A 481 -11.30 5.63 -26.58
CA GLN A 481 -10.57 4.87 -27.58
C GLN A 481 -9.75 5.78 -28.49
N ARG A 482 -10.33 6.88 -29.01
CA ARG A 482 -9.61 7.82 -29.86
C ARG A 482 -8.50 8.58 -29.11
N ILE A 483 -8.64 8.86 -27.82
CA ILE A 483 -7.54 9.38 -26.99
C ILE A 483 -6.41 8.34 -26.86
N SER A 484 -6.73 7.07 -26.67
CA SER A 484 -5.74 6.00 -26.64
C SER A 484 -5.01 5.87 -27.99
N ILE A 485 -5.73 5.96 -29.10
CA ILE A 485 -5.13 5.96 -30.45
C ILE A 485 -4.20 7.19 -30.62
N ALA A 486 -4.61 8.38 -30.14
CA ALA A 486 -3.77 9.58 -30.17
C ALA A 486 -2.45 9.40 -29.37
N ARG A 487 -2.47 8.68 -28.23
CA ARG A 487 -1.25 8.29 -27.52
C ARG A 487 -0.29 7.49 -28.40
N VAL A 488 -0.82 6.54 -29.15
CA VAL A 488 0.00 5.67 -30.00
C VAL A 488 0.51 6.43 -31.24
N PHE A 489 -0.29 7.34 -31.83
CA PHE A 489 0.21 8.25 -32.87
C PHE A 489 1.37 9.11 -32.39
N LEU A 490 1.26 9.65 -31.17
CA LEU A 490 2.31 10.49 -30.57
C LEU A 490 3.58 9.69 -30.28
N LYS A 491 3.45 8.44 -29.82
CA LYS A 491 4.56 7.51 -29.59
C LYS A 491 5.24 7.10 -30.90
N ASN A 492 4.49 6.98 -31.99
CA ASN A 492 4.95 6.62 -33.34
C ASN A 492 5.81 5.35 -33.43
N PRO A 493 5.36 4.20 -32.91
CA PRO A 493 6.13 2.95 -32.91
C PRO A 493 6.11 2.26 -34.28
N PRO A 494 7.16 1.50 -34.67
CA PRO A 494 7.17 0.71 -35.90
C PRO A 494 6.31 -0.57 -35.85
N ILE A 495 6.01 -1.06 -34.64
CA ILE A 495 5.19 -2.27 -34.42
C ILE A 495 3.91 -1.89 -33.70
N LEU A 496 2.79 -2.45 -34.16
CA LEU A 496 1.47 -2.22 -33.55
C LEU A 496 0.81 -3.52 -33.12
N ILE A 497 0.16 -3.48 -31.99
CA ILE A 497 -0.76 -4.49 -31.50
C ILE A 497 -2.12 -3.82 -31.31
N LEU A 498 -3.13 -4.32 -32.03
CA LEU A 498 -4.50 -3.82 -31.99
C LEU A 498 -5.41 -4.90 -31.39
N ASP A 499 -5.88 -4.67 -30.17
CA ASP A 499 -6.76 -5.60 -29.46
C ASP A 499 -8.19 -5.05 -29.46
N GLU A 500 -9.07 -5.64 -30.28
CA GLU A 500 -10.52 -5.41 -30.37
C GLU A 500 -11.00 -3.95 -30.14
N ALA A 501 -10.35 -3.00 -30.78
CA ALA A 501 -10.49 -1.57 -30.51
C ALA A 501 -11.91 -0.98 -30.74
N THR A 502 -12.94 -1.77 -31.11
CA THR A 502 -14.23 -1.25 -31.59
C THR A 502 -15.48 -1.96 -31.05
N SER A 503 -15.37 -2.90 -30.08
CA SER A 503 -16.52 -3.55 -29.48
C SER A 503 -17.41 -2.58 -28.69
N ALA A 504 -18.73 -2.65 -28.84
CA ALA A 504 -19.76 -1.88 -28.13
C ALA A 504 -19.84 -0.37 -28.44
N LEU A 505 -19.53 0.07 -29.66
CA LEU A 505 -19.62 1.47 -30.09
C LEU A 505 -20.78 1.69 -31.09
N ASP A 506 -21.25 2.93 -31.17
CA ASP A 506 -22.17 3.36 -32.22
C ASP A 506 -21.48 3.41 -33.60
N ASN A 507 -22.24 3.21 -34.68
CA ASN A 507 -21.71 3.11 -36.04
C ASN A 507 -20.86 4.31 -36.49
N GLU A 508 -21.16 5.53 -36.05
CA GLU A 508 -20.41 6.72 -36.42
C GLU A 508 -19.05 6.77 -35.70
N SER A 509 -19.03 6.54 -34.38
CA SER A 509 -17.80 6.44 -33.61
C SER A 509 -16.89 5.33 -34.13
N GLU A 510 -17.49 4.21 -34.54
CA GLU A 510 -16.77 3.08 -35.12
C GLU A 510 -16.04 3.46 -36.41
N GLN A 511 -16.72 4.12 -37.37
CA GLN A 511 -16.10 4.56 -38.62
C GLN A 511 -14.91 5.52 -38.37
N HIS A 512 -15.03 6.42 -37.41
CA HIS A 512 -13.95 7.33 -37.05
C HIS A 512 -12.75 6.59 -36.45
N ILE A 513 -13.00 5.58 -35.61
CA ILE A 513 -11.95 4.76 -35.01
C ILE A 513 -11.27 3.91 -36.07
N GLN A 514 -12.04 3.24 -36.95
CA GLN A 514 -11.49 2.43 -38.02
C GLN A 514 -10.58 3.24 -38.93
N LYS A 515 -11.00 4.44 -39.38
CA LYS A 515 -10.15 5.34 -40.17
C LYS A 515 -8.86 5.70 -39.47
N SER A 516 -8.93 5.93 -38.14
CA SER A 516 -7.75 6.24 -37.34
C SER A 516 -6.82 5.04 -37.19
N LEU A 517 -7.36 3.84 -37.03
CA LEU A 517 -6.58 2.60 -36.97
C LEU A 517 -5.93 2.26 -38.31
N ASP A 518 -6.65 2.42 -39.43
CA ASP A 518 -6.12 2.22 -40.76
C ASP A 518 -4.93 3.17 -41.04
N ALA A 519 -5.11 4.48 -40.73
CA ALA A 519 -4.04 5.46 -40.85
C ALA A 519 -2.87 5.19 -39.87
N LEU A 520 -3.15 4.63 -38.69
CA LEU A 520 -2.11 4.25 -37.73
C LEU A 520 -1.31 3.05 -38.22
N SER A 521 -1.94 2.09 -38.93
CA SER A 521 -1.32 0.85 -39.43
C SER A 521 -0.48 1.05 -40.68
N GLU A 522 -0.62 2.16 -41.40
CA GLU A 522 0.15 2.44 -42.62
C GLU A 522 1.66 2.38 -42.37
N ASN A 523 2.35 1.56 -43.18
CA ASN A 523 3.81 1.36 -43.13
C ASN A 523 4.34 0.81 -41.80
N ARG A 524 3.52 0.11 -41.02
CA ARG A 524 3.91 -0.52 -39.74
C ARG A 524 3.61 -2.01 -39.76
N THR A 525 4.43 -2.77 -39.02
CA THR A 525 4.14 -4.18 -38.76
C THR A 525 3.02 -4.29 -37.74
N THR A 526 1.87 -4.88 -38.13
CA THR A 526 0.66 -4.83 -37.30
C THR A 526 0.17 -6.24 -36.96
N ILE A 527 -0.14 -6.47 -35.68
CA ILE A 527 -0.83 -7.67 -35.20
C ILE A 527 -2.21 -7.22 -34.70
N THR A 528 -3.28 -7.78 -35.25
CA THR A 528 -4.64 -7.44 -34.87
C THR A 528 -5.38 -8.65 -34.32
N ILE A 529 -5.92 -8.55 -33.10
CA ILE A 529 -6.92 -9.50 -32.62
C ILE A 529 -8.26 -9.08 -33.22
N ALA A 530 -8.74 -9.87 -34.16
CA ALA A 530 -9.86 -9.46 -34.97
C ALA A 530 -11.16 -10.12 -34.50
N HIS A 531 -12.15 -9.29 -34.19
CA HIS A 531 -13.54 -9.67 -33.94
C HIS A 531 -14.51 -9.07 -34.98
N ARG A 532 -13.97 -8.41 -36.04
CA ARG A 532 -14.77 -7.79 -37.09
C ARG A 532 -14.29 -8.19 -38.49
N LEU A 533 -15.25 -8.42 -39.35
CA LEU A 533 -15.04 -8.87 -40.71
C LEU A 533 -14.15 -7.94 -41.54
N SER A 534 -14.35 -6.61 -41.42
CA SER A 534 -13.58 -5.61 -42.19
C SER A 534 -12.09 -5.62 -41.83
N THR A 535 -11.76 -5.81 -40.58
CA THR A 535 -10.36 -5.85 -40.12
C THR A 535 -9.67 -7.14 -40.56
N ILE A 536 -10.41 -8.26 -40.59
CA ILE A 536 -9.90 -9.56 -41.01
C ILE A 536 -9.62 -9.57 -42.53
N GLN A 537 -10.54 -9.03 -43.31
CA GLN A 537 -10.45 -9.06 -44.76
C GLN A 537 -9.25 -8.29 -45.34
N ASN A 538 -8.84 -7.21 -44.66
CA ASN A 538 -7.76 -6.33 -45.08
C ASN A 538 -6.37 -6.78 -44.61
N ALA A 539 -6.25 -7.83 -43.80
CA ALA A 539 -4.96 -8.34 -43.34
C ALA A 539 -4.20 -9.06 -44.45
N ASP A 540 -2.88 -8.88 -44.52
CA ASP A 540 -2.01 -9.58 -45.47
C ASP A 540 -2.00 -11.10 -45.22
N GLU A 541 -2.13 -11.53 -43.97
CA GLU A 541 -2.24 -12.94 -43.56
C GLU A 541 -3.17 -13.07 -42.35
N ILE A 542 -3.92 -14.17 -42.33
CA ILE A 542 -4.82 -14.52 -41.21
C ILE A 542 -4.29 -15.80 -40.58
N LEU A 543 -4.19 -15.79 -39.25
CA LEU A 543 -3.85 -16.98 -38.45
C LEU A 543 -5.08 -17.40 -37.64
N VAL A 544 -5.54 -18.63 -37.87
CA VAL A 544 -6.66 -19.21 -37.12
C VAL A 544 -6.11 -20.02 -35.96
N ILE A 545 -6.38 -19.54 -34.75
CA ILE A 545 -5.90 -20.14 -33.52
C ILE A 545 -7.05 -20.92 -32.87
N ASP A 546 -6.85 -22.20 -32.69
CA ASP A 546 -7.81 -23.08 -32.04
C ASP A 546 -7.07 -24.26 -31.39
N GLY A 547 -7.53 -24.69 -30.19
CA GLY A 547 -6.89 -25.77 -29.46
C GLY A 547 -5.41 -25.50 -29.17
N GLN A 548 -5.05 -24.25 -28.81
CA GLN A 548 -3.69 -23.83 -28.40
C GLN A 548 -2.65 -23.78 -29.54
N THR A 549 -3.05 -24.02 -30.79
CA THR A 549 -2.16 -24.07 -31.97
C THR A 549 -2.71 -23.25 -33.13
N ILE A 550 -1.87 -22.97 -34.14
CA ILE A 550 -2.32 -22.40 -35.42
C ILE A 550 -2.88 -23.55 -36.26
N LYS A 551 -4.17 -23.51 -36.58
CA LYS A 551 -4.86 -24.54 -37.38
C LYS A 551 -4.87 -24.21 -38.86
N GLU A 552 -5.04 -22.95 -39.21
CA GLU A 552 -5.10 -22.48 -40.58
C GLU A 552 -4.35 -21.17 -40.70
N ARG A 553 -3.75 -20.94 -41.88
CA ARG A 553 -3.09 -19.67 -42.22
C ARG A 553 -3.24 -19.39 -43.70
N GLY A 554 -3.40 -18.14 -44.08
CA GLY A 554 -3.54 -17.70 -45.47
C GLY A 554 -4.26 -16.36 -45.57
N THR A 555 -4.55 -15.95 -46.81
CA THR A 555 -5.36 -14.74 -47.06
C THR A 555 -6.86 -15.04 -46.86
N HIS A 556 -7.66 -13.98 -46.80
CA HIS A 556 -9.12 -14.09 -46.66
C HIS A 556 -9.72 -15.00 -47.79
N GLU A 557 -9.32 -14.75 -49.04
CA GLU A 557 -9.83 -15.49 -50.20
C GLU A 557 -9.47 -16.98 -50.16
N GLU A 558 -8.21 -17.28 -49.80
CA GLU A 558 -7.73 -18.67 -49.70
C GLU A 558 -8.47 -19.44 -48.61
N LEU A 559 -8.63 -18.83 -47.41
CA LEU A 559 -9.26 -19.47 -46.28
C LEU A 559 -10.79 -19.63 -46.44
N ILE A 560 -11.47 -18.70 -47.10
CA ILE A 560 -12.89 -18.87 -47.46
C ILE A 560 -13.05 -20.00 -48.47
N ALA A 561 -12.19 -20.05 -49.51
CA ALA A 561 -12.24 -21.09 -50.53
C ALA A 561 -11.97 -22.50 -49.99
N SER A 562 -11.14 -22.62 -48.94
CA SER A 562 -10.85 -23.89 -48.27
C SER A 562 -12.05 -24.48 -47.51
N GLY A 563 -13.04 -23.66 -47.13
CA GLY A 563 -14.22 -24.09 -46.35
C GLY A 563 -13.92 -24.62 -44.94
N GLY A 564 -12.76 -24.26 -44.38
CA GLY A 564 -12.25 -24.76 -43.11
C GLY A 564 -12.85 -24.07 -41.87
N LEU A 565 -12.05 -24.00 -40.78
CA LEU A 565 -12.43 -23.35 -39.52
C LEU A 565 -12.65 -21.86 -39.71
N TYR A 566 -11.80 -21.20 -40.50
CA TYR A 566 -11.95 -19.78 -40.80
C TYR A 566 -13.32 -19.47 -41.41
N ALA A 567 -13.72 -20.23 -42.44
CA ALA A 567 -15.01 -20.04 -43.10
C ALA A 567 -16.18 -20.18 -42.09
N LYS A 568 -16.07 -21.13 -41.15
CA LYS A 568 -17.08 -21.30 -40.07
C LYS A 568 -17.14 -20.08 -39.17
N TYR A 569 -15.99 -19.60 -38.68
CA TYR A 569 -15.94 -18.41 -37.81
C TYR A 569 -16.42 -17.16 -38.54
N TYR A 570 -16.04 -17.00 -39.82
CA TYR A 570 -16.48 -15.89 -40.66
C TYR A 570 -18.00 -15.82 -40.81
N HIS A 571 -18.68 -16.95 -40.94
CA HIS A 571 -20.14 -17.01 -41.05
C HIS A 571 -20.86 -16.86 -39.69
N MET A 572 -20.16 -16.94 -38.58
CA MET A 572 -20.70 -16.74 -37.21
C MET A 572 -20.54 -15.29 -36.71
N MET A 573 -19.64 -14.52 -37.30
CA MET A 573 -19.42 -13.10 -37.03
C MET A 573 -20.41 -12.22 -37.79
#